data_3d3914f7721d651a2406e15152a87187
#
_entry.id   3d3914f7721d651a2406e15152a87187
#
_cell.length_a   1.000
_cell.length_b   1.000
_cell.length_c   1.000
_cell.angle_alpha   90.00
_cell.angle_beta   90.00
_cell.angle_gamma   90.00
#
_symmetry.space_group_name_H-M   'P 1'
#
loop_
_entity.id
_entity.type
_entity.pdbx_description
1 polymer ?
#
loop_
_entity_poly.entity_id
_entity_poly.type
_entity_poly.pdbx_seq_one_letter_code
_entity_poly.pdbx_strand_id
1 'polypeptide(L)'
;MKWFKTLLLATGIAAVSAGAQAKQTICVFDIVGKSGDVYALMKDYQLAAKTWGADIELKVGTNEAVIAEDFKAGKCDGVSITGMRGRQFNQFTGSLDAIGAITDLKLAVKVMQGLASPAFAKAMVNGKYEVVGVIPIGDAYLLVNDRNINTVAKAAGKKIAVLDY
;
A
#
# COMPACT_ATOMS: atom_id res chain seq x y z
N MET A 1 -58.04 8.33 51.53
CA MET A 1 -56.72 7.78 51.31
C MET A 1 -56.56 7.62 49.81
N LYS A 2 -55.87 8.56 49.15
CA LYS A 2 -55.72 8.65 47.67
C LYS A 2 -54.31 8.19 47.32
N TRP A 3 -54.20 7.09 46.59
CA TRP A 3 -52.90 6.60 46.07
C TRP A 3 -52.62 7.30 44.74
N PHE A 4 -51.58 8.13 44.71
CA PHE A 4 -51.01 8.69 43.51
C PHE A 4 -50.01 7.67 42.91
N LYS A 5 -50.36 7.11 41.74
CA LYS A 5 -49.44 6.33 40.92
C LYS A 5 -48.69 7.28 40.01
N THR A 6 -47.41 7.50 40.32
CA THR A 6 -46.50 8.25 39.47
C THR A 6 -45.98 7.32 38.38
N LEU A 7 -46.41 7.58 37.13
CA LEU A 7 -45.96 6.87 35.95
C LEU A 7 -44.69 7.58 35.46
N LEU A 8 -43.49 6.98 35.68
CA LEU A 8 -42.25 7.45 35.09
C LEU A 8 -42.17 6.98 33.64
N LEU A 9 -42.38 7.90 32.69
CA LEU A 9 -42.03 7.70 31.29
C LEU A 9 -40.51 7.78 31.17
N ALA A 10 -39.83 6.62 31.01
CA ALA A 10 -38.45 6.52 30.60
C ALA A 10 -38.38 6.70 29.06
N THR A 11 -38.14 7.92 28.61
CA THR A 11 -37.80 8.21 27.21
C THR A 11 -36.39 7.74 26.95
N GLY A 12 -36.26 6.55 26.37
CA GLY A 12 -35.00 6.02 25.87
C GLY A 12 -34.53 6.85 24.66
N ILE A 13 -33.56 7.71 24.85
CA ILE A 13 -32.85 8.38 23.76
C ILE A 13 -31.94 7.31 23.10
N ALA A 14 -32.43 6.69 22.03
CA ALA A 14 -31.55 5.91 21.14
C ALA A 14 -30.61 6.89 20.46
N ALA A 15 -29.41 7.04 21.02
CA ALA A 15 -28.30 7.73 20.35
C ALA A 15 -27.93 6.88 19.11
N VAL A 16 -28.46 7.27 17.95
CA VAL A 16 -27.96 6.80 16.66
C VAL A 16 -26.56 7.38 16.54
N SER A 17 -25.54 6.61 16.93
CA SER A 17 -24.16 6.89 16.61
C SER A 17 -24.03 6.75 15.09
N ALA A 18 -24.29 7.86 14.36
CA ALA A 18 -23.78 8.02 13.01
C ALA A 18 -22.25 7.91 13.13
N GLY A 19 -21.72 6.74 12.82
CA GLY A 19 -20.29 6.52 12.81
C GLY A 19 -19.68 7.52 11.83
N ALA A 20 -19.16 8.61 12.35
CA ALA A 20 -18.26 9.48 11.58
C ALA A 20 -17.08 8.60 11.16
N GLN A 21 -17.12 8.11 9.94
CA GLN A 21 -16.03 7.35 9.37
C GLN A 21 -14.81 8.27 9.34
N ALA A 22 -13.85 8.00 10.20
CA ALA A 22 -12.64 8.81 10.28
C ALA A 22 -11.95 8.78 8.90
N LYS A 23 -11.61 9.96 8.40
CA LYS A 23 -10.86 10.12 7.16
C LYS A 23 -9.53 9.38 7.27
N GLN A 24 -9.28 8.43 6.38
CA GLN A 24 -8.07 7.64 6.35
C GLN A 24 -7.03 8.30 5.44
N THR A 25 -5.80 8.39 5.91
CA THR A 25 -4.70 8.97 5.15
C THR A 25 -3.82 7.87 4.58
N ILE A 26 -3.65 7.83 3.25
CA ILE A 26 -2.70 6.96 2.58
C ILE A 26 -1.54 7.79 2.03
N CYS A 27 -0.33 7.48 2.49
CA CYS A 27 0.89 8.04 1.95
C CYS A 27 1.31 7.27 0.70
N VAL A 28 1.58 7.98 -0.39
CA VAL A 28 1.89 7.41 -1.70
C VAL A 28 3.27 7.82 -2.12
N PHE A 29 4.14 6.85 -2.38
CA PHE A 29 5.39 7.11 -3.08
C PHE A 29 5.15 7.11 -4.57
N ASP A 30 5.61 8.18 -5.23
CA ASP A 30 5.68 8.27 -6.68
C ASP A 30 6.85 9.18 -7.05
N ILE A 31 7.78 8.70 -7.87
CA ILE A 31 9.03 9.42 -8.21
C ILE A 31 8.80 10.75 -8.92
N VAL A 32 7.66 10.90 -9.61
CA VAL A 32 7.22 12.16 -10.25
C VAL A 32 6.12 12.88 -9.46
N GLY A 33 5.79 12.39 -8.28
CA GLY A 33 4.80 12.99 -7.38
C GLY A 33 3.39 12.94 -7.96
N LYS A 34 2.67 14.07 -7.92
CA LYS A 34 1.26 14.13 -8.36
C LYS A 34 1.04 13.87 -9.85
N SER A 35 2.09 13.90 -10.66
CA SER A 35 2.02 13.65 -12.10
C SER A 35 2.36 12.21 -12.46
N GLY A 36 2.64 11.34 -11.48
CA GLY A 36 3.04 9.97 -11.71
C GLY A 36 1.89 8.98 -11.80
N ASP A 37 2.18 7.83 -12.39
CA ASP A 37 1.19 6.78 -12.67
C ASP A 37 0.70 6.09 -11.38
N VAL A 38 1.58 5.93 -10.39
CA VAL A 38 1.20 5.35 -9.09
C VAL A 38 0.20 6.25 -8.39
N TYR A 39 0.45 7.56 -8.38
CA TYR A 39 -0.49 8.51 -7.78
C TYR A 39 -1.83 8.56 -8.54
N ALA A 40 -1.81 8.49 -9.87
CA ALA A 40 -3.02 8.43 -10.69
C ALA A 40 -3.85 7.16 -10.35
N LEU A 41 -3.21 6.00 -10.28
CA LEU A 41 -3.84 4.75 -9.88
C LEU A 41 -4.45 4.81 -8.47
N MET A 42 -3.73 5.40 -7.53
CA MET A 42 -4.24 5.58 -6.16
C MET A 42 -5.41 6.57 -6.09
N LYS A 43 -5.50 7.53 -7.01
CA LYS A 43 -6.68 8.39 -7.16
C LYS A 43 -7.90 7.61 -7.65
N ASP A 44 -7.73 6.71 -8.60
CA ASP A 44 -8.82 5.83 -9.05
C ASP A 44 -9.29 4.93 -7.91
N TYR A 45 -8.37 4.38 -7.13
CA TYR A 45 -8.69 3.64 -5.91
C TYR A 45 -9.45 4.51 -4.88
N GLN A 46 -9.01 5.75 -4.64
CA GLN A 46 -9.68 6.70 -3.75
C GLN A 46 -11.14 6.94 -4.18
N LEU A 47 -11.37 7.08 -5.50
CA LEU A 47 -12.72 7.27 -6.05
C LEU A 47 -13.59 6.01 -5.87
N ALA A 48 -13.04 4.84 -6.16
CA ALA A 48 -13.73 3.57 -5.96
C ALA A 48 -14.07 3.34 -4.47
N ALA A 49 -13.16 3.65 -3.56
CA ALA A 49 -13.34 3.47 -2.12
C ALA A 49 -14.54 4.25 -1.55
N LYS A 50 -14.88 5.40 -2.15
CA LYS A 50 -16.07 6.17 -1.78
C LYS A 50 -17.36 5.37 -1.96
N THR A 51 -17.43 4.49 -2.95
CA THR A 51 -18.62 3.64 -3.19
C THR A 51 -18.85 2.64 -2.08
N TRP A 52 -17.81 2.34 -1.29
CA TRP A 52 -17.84 1.45 -0.13
C TRP A 52 -17.93 2.22 1.19
N GLY A 53 -18.08 3.55 1.11
CA GLY A 53 -18.17 4.42 2.28
C GLY A 53 -16.83 4.82 2.89
N ALA A 54 -15.68 4.47 2.29
CA ALA A 54 -14.39 4.88 2.80
C ALA A 54 -14.03 6.31 2.33
N ASP A 55 -13.61 7.18 3.27
CA ASP A 55 -13.09 8.51 2.98
C ASP A 55 -11.57 8.49 3.09
N ILE A 56 -10.89 8.52 1.94
CA ILE A 56 -9.44 8.42 1.84
C ILE A 56 -8.85 9.77 1.43
N GLU A 57 -7.80 10.20 2.12
CA GLU A 57 -6.92 11.28 1.71
C GLU A 57 -5.58 10.72 1.21
N LEU A 58 -5.09 11.21 0.06
CA LEU A 58 -3.80 10.81 -0.48
C LEU A 58 -2.75 11.89 -0.20
N LYS A 59 -1.64 11.50 0.42
CA LYS A 59 -0.43 12.30 0.59
C LYS A 59 0.67 11.72 -0.28
N VAL A 60 1.06 12.42 -1.34
CA VAL A 60 2.11 11.94 -2.24
C VAL A 60 3.46 12.56 -1.87
N GLY A 61 4.52 11.78 -2.00
CA GLY A 61 5.91 12.21 -1.86
C GLY A 61 6.81 11.51 -2.86
N THR A 62 7.93 12.16 -3.18
CA THR A 62 8.92 11.68 -4.15
C THR A 62 10.13 10.98 -3.52
N ASN A 63 10.19 10.95 -2.19
CA ASN A 63 11.22 10.24 -1.43
C ASN A 63 10.57 9.08 -0.67
N GLU A 64 10.85 7.87 -1.10
CA GLU A 64 10.24 6.67 -0.55
C GLU A 64 10.62 6.41 0.92
N ALA A 65 11.87 6.70 1.30
CA ALA A 65 12.32 6.52 2.67
C ALA A 65 11.52 7.42 3.63
N VAL A 66 11.29 8.68 3.26
CA VAL A 66 10.48 9.62 4.04
C VAL A 66 9.04 9.13 4.16
N ILE A 67 8.44 8.65 3.07
CA ILE A 67 7.08 8.10 3.06
C ILE A 67 6.96 6.88 3.99
N ALA A 68 7.94 5.99 3.96
CA ALA A 68 7.97 4.82 4.83
C ALA A 68 8.11 5.19 6.32
N GLU A 69 8.95 6.18 6.65
CA GLU A 69 9.10 6.67 8.02
C GLU A 69 7.84 7.41 8.50
N ASP A 70 7.16 8.17 7.64
CA ASP A 70 5.89 8.81 7.99
C ASP A 70 4.80 7.77 8.34
N PHE A 71 4.73 6.67 7.57
CA PHE A 71 3.83 5.57 7.90
C PHE A 71 4.20 4.88 9.22
N LYS A 72 5.48 4.60 9.43
CA LYS A 72 5.99 4.00 10.67
C LYS A 72 5.71 4.86 11.90
N ALA A 73 5.78 6.19 11.74
CA ALA A 73 5.46 7.18 12.76
C ALA A 73 3.95 7.38 12.99
N GLY A 74 3.09 6.69 12.24
CA GLY A 74 1.63 6.80 12.37
C GLY A 74 1.03 8.08 11.78
N LYS A 75 1.76 8.77 10.88
CA LYS A 75 1.24 9.95 10.17
C LYS A 75 0.33 9.57 8.98
N CYS A 76 0.30 8.29 8.63
CA CYS A 76 -0.53 7.71 7.59
C CYS A 76 -1.12 6.40 8.12
N ASP A 77 -2.37 6.13 7.79
CA ASP A 77 -3.07 4.89 8.12
C ASP A 77 -2.68 3.76 7.16
N GLY A 78 -2.29 4.12 5.93
CA GLY A 78 -1.79 3.22 4.91
C GLY A 78 -0.64 3.83 4.13
N VAL A 79 0.12 2.98 3.42
CA VAL A 79 1.24 3.42 2.59
C VAL A 79 1.29 2.62 1.28
N SER A 80 1.52 3.32 0.17
CA SER A 80 1.85 2.73 -1.14
C SER A 80 3.33 2.96 -1.42
N ILE A 81 4.12 1.90 -1.37
CA ILE A 81 5.58 1.88 -1.54
C ILE A 81 5.99 0.63 -2.31
N THR A 82 7.25 0.55 -2.76
CA THR A 82 7.76 -0.67 -3.40
C THR A 82 7.78 -1.85 -2.43
N GLY A 83 7.69 -3.07 -2.94
CA GLY A 83 7.79 -4.28 -2.12
C GLY A 83 9.15 -4.38 -1.43
N MET A 84 10.22 -3.90 -2.07
CA MET A 84 11.54 -3.85 -1.49
C MET A 84 11.59 -2.94 -0.24
N ARG A 85 11.00 -1.75 -0.29
CA ARG A 85 10.87 -0.86 0.88
C ARG A 85 9.88 -1.42 1.90
N GLY A 86 8.82 -2.07 1.43
CA GLY A 86 7.77 -2.70 2.25
C GLY A 86 8.26 -3.84 3.14
N ARG A 87 9.41 -4.50 2.79
CA ARG A 87 9.95 -5.63 3.56
C ARG A 87 10.28 -5.30 5.03
N GLN A 88 10.47 -4.04 5.37
CA GLN A 88 10.67 -3.63 6.76
C GLN A 88 9.40 -3.79 7.61
N PHE A 89 8.22 -3.79 6.98
CA PHE A 89 6.93 -4.00 7.62
C PHE A 89 6.45 -5.44 7.47
N ASN A 90 6.69 -6.03 6.29
CA ASN A 90 6.42 -7.43 6.01
C ASN A 90 7.45 -7.95 5.01
N GLN A 91 8.32 -8.89 5.45
CA GLN A 91 9.42 -9.42 4.64
C GLN A 91 8.95 -10.10 3.35
N PHE A 92 7.73 -10.61 3.32
CA PHE A 92 7.16 -11.26 2.15
C PHE A 92 7.12 -10.33 0.93
N THR A 93 6.87 -9.03 1.09
CA THR A 93 6.79 -8.07 -0.02
C THR A 93 8.11 -7.98 -0.80
N GLY A 94 9.25 -8.06 -0.10
CA GLY A 94 10.56 -8.05 -0.74
C GLY A 94 10.85 -9.27 -1.60
N SER A 95 10.15 -10.39 -1.37
CA SER A 95 10.29 -11.60 -2.20
C SER A 95 9.68 -11.41 -3.59
N LEU A 96 8.69 -10.54 -3.73
CA LEU A 96 8.04 -10.23 -5.01
C LEU A 96 8.94 -9.36 -5.90
N ASP A 97 9.74 -8.48 -5.30
CA ASP A 97 10.68 -7.59 -5.99
C ASP A 97 12.08 -8.19 -6.12
N ALA A 98 12.28 -9.44 -5.68
CA ALA A 98 13.57 -10.10 -5.79
C ALA A 98 13.95 -10.30 -7.27
N ILE A 99 15.19 -9.98 -7.60
CA ILE A 99 15.72 -10.09 -8.98
C ILE A 99 15.53 -11.52 -9.51
N GLY A 100 14.81 -11.66 -10.63
CA GLY A 100 14.54 -12.95 -11.27
C GLY A 100 13.38 -13.76 -10.63
N ALA A 101 12.73 -13.26 -9.59
CA ALA A 101 11.57 -13.93 -8.97
C ALA A 101 10.35 -13.91 -9.91
N ILE A 102 10.08 -12.78 -10.53
CA ILE A 102 9.01 -12.60 -11.50
C ILE A 102 9.65 -12.12 -12.81
N THR A 103 9.55 -12.96 -13.86
CA THR A 103 10.33 -12.76 -15.08
C THR A 103 9.55 -12.07 -16.20
N ASP A 104 8.24 -11.95 -16.05
CA ASP A 104 7.38 -11.31 -17.04
C ASP A 104 6.04 -10.87 -16.45
N LEU A 105 5.36 -9.96 -17.13
CA LEU A 105 4.09 -9.39 -16.68
C LEU A 105 2.96 -10.45 -16.56
N LYS A 106 2.95 -11.49 -17.39
CA LYS A 106 1.91 -12.53 -17.29
C LYS A 106 2.05 -13.33 -16.01
N LEU A 107 3.30 -13.64 -15.64
CA LEU A 107 3.59 -14.28 -14.36
C LEU A 107 3.25 -13.34 -13.20
N ALA A 108 3.58 -12.04 -13.30
CA ALA A 108 3.22 -11.04 -12.30
C ALA A 108 1.71 -11.05 -12.02
N VAL A 109 0.88 -10.94 -13.05
CA VAL A 109 -0.59 -10.97 -12.91
C VAL A 109 -1.07 -12.24 -12.23
N LYS A 110 -0.54 -13.42 -12.61
CA LYS A 110 -0.91 -14.70 -11.97
C LYS A 110 -0.52 -14.73 -10.50
N VAL A 111 0.67 -14.24 -10.16
CA VAL A 111 1.12 -14.14 -8.76
C VAL A 111 0.19 -13.22 -7.98
N MET A 112 -0.13 -12.02 -8.49
CA MET A 112 -1.05 -11.08 -7.81
C MET A 112 -2.43 -11.69 -7.59
N GLN A 113 -2.98 -12.39 -8.59
CA GLN A 113 -4.25 -13.13 -8.44
C GLN A 113 -4.16 -14.22 -7.36
N GLY A 114 -3.04 -14.93 -7.30
CA GLY A 114 -2.79 -15.92 -6.26
C GLY A 114 -2.74 -15.31 -4.86
N LEU A 115 -2.07 -14.15 -4.72
CA LEU A 115 -1.93 -13.44 -3.45
C LEU A 115 -3.28 -12.95 -2.89
N ALA A 116 -4.25 -12.67 -3.75
CA ALA A 116 -5.61 -12.33 -3.34
C ALA A 116 -6.39 -13.52 -2.75
N SER A 117 -5.86 -14.74 -2.83
CA SER A 117 -6.53 -15.92 -2.29
C SER A 117 -6.37 -16.05 -0.77
N PRO A 118 -7.34 -16.67 -0.07
CA PRO A 118 -7.26 -16.90 1.37
C PRO A 118 -6.02 -17.71 1.82
N ALA A 119 -5.42 -18.50 0.92
CA ALA A 119 -4.22 -19.29 1.20
C ALA A 119 -3.01 -18.41 1.59
N PHE A 120 -2.94 -17.18 1.07
CA PHE A 120 -1.86 -16.24 1.35
C PHE A 120 -2.17 -15.24 2.46
N ALA A 121 -3.40 -15.20 3.00
CA ALA A 121 -3.80 -14.23 4.01
C ALA A 121 -2.82 -14.16 5.19
N LYS A 122 -2.32 -15.32 5.66
CA LYS A 122 -1.34 -15.37 6.75
C LYS A 122 0.00 -14.71 6.40
N ALA A 123 0.46 -14.82 5.16
CA ALA A 123 1.71 -14.21 4.71
C ALA A 123 1.57 -12.67 4.58
N MET A 124 0.36 -12.18 4.36
CA MET A 124 0.07 -10.74 4.24
C MET A 124 0.10 -10.00 5.58
N VAL A 125 0.03 -10.70 6.72
CA VAL A 125 0.00 -10.09 8.05
C VAL A 125 1.33 -10.30 8.77
N ASN A 126 1.91 -9.23 9.31
CA ASN A 126 3.08 -9.26 10.17
C ASN A 126 2.93 -8.27 11.33
N GLY A 127 2.66 -8.78 12.52
CA GLY A 127 2.38 -7.97 13.71
C GLY A 127 1.18 -7.05 13.49
N LYS A 128 1.42 -5.74 13.52
CA LYS A 128 0.36 -4.72 13.30
C LYS A 128 0.21 -4.28 11.82
N TYR A 129 1.02 -4.83 10.94
CA TYR A 129 1.04 -4.43 9.53
C TYR A 129 0.36 -5.50 8.67
N GLU A 130 -0.41 -5.06 7.70
CA GLU A 130 -1.08 -5.91 6.73
C GLU A 130 -0.83 -5.39 5.32
N VAL A 131 -0.50 -6.30 4.40
CA VAL A 131 -0.38 -6.02 2.97
C VAL A 131 -1.76 -6.22 2.35
N VAL A 132 -2.45 -5.12 2.07
CA VAL A 132 -3.83 -5.14 1.55
C VAL A 132 -3.92 -5.25 0.03
N GLY A 133 -2.80 -5.06 -0.66
CA GLY A 133 -2.73 -5.20 -2.12
C GLY A 133 -1.31 -5.10 -2.64
N VAL A 134 -1.08 -5.69 -3.81
CA VAL A 134 0.16 -5.61 -4.56
C VAL A 134 -0.16 -5.35 -6.02
N ILE A 135 0.53 -4.41 -6.63
CA ILE A 135 0.28 -3.96 -8.01
C ILE A 135 1.60 -4.01 -8.78
N PRO A 136 1.68 -4.71 -9.92
CA PRO A 136 2.84 -4.64 -10.80
C PRO A 136 2.83 -3.30 -11.54
N ILE A 137 3.90 -2.52 -11.44
CA ILE A 137 4.04 -1.20 -12.09
C ILE A 137 4.92 -1.22 -13.33
N GLY A 138 5.52 -2.35 -13.66
CA GLY A 138 6.36 -2.54 -14.83
C GLY A 138 7.60 -3.39 -14.54
N ASP A 139 8.48 -3.45 -15.54
CA ASP A 139 9.74 -4.20 -15.47
C ASP A 139 10.89 -3.28 -15.07
N ALA A 140 11.85 -3.82 -14.31
CA ALA A 140 13.10 -3.13 -14.02
C ALA A 140 14.15 -3.45 -15.08
N TYR A 141 14.78 -2.43 -15.65
CA TYR A 141 15.81 -2.54 -16.67
C TYR A 141 17.14 -2.00 -16.16
N LEU A 142 18.22 -2.74 -16.45
CA LEU A 142 19.57 -2.23 -16.27
C LEU A 142 19.96 -1.44 -17.53
N LEU A 143 20.11 -0.14 -17.41
CA LEU A 143 20.60 0.72 -18.48
C LEU A 143 22.12 0.82 -18.40
N VAL A 144 22.81 0.67 -19.54
CA VAL A 144 24.25 0.75 -19.64
C VAL A 144 24.68 1.80 -20.66
N ASN A 145 25.78 2.48 -20.41
CA ASN A 145 26.35 3.48 -21.31
C ASN A 145 27.26 2.86 -22.40
N ASP A 146 27.59 1.56 -22.30
CA ASP A 146 28.34 0.80 -23.27
C ASP A 146 27.54 -0.45 -23.69
N ARG A 147 27.13 -0.48 -24.98
CA ARG A 147 26.37 -1.60 -25.56
C ARG A 147 27.06 -2.97 -25.47
N ASN A 148 28.39 -2.97 -25.28
CA ASN A 148 29.16 -4.21 -25.10
C ASN A 148 28.90 -4.88 -23.74
N ILE A 149 28.34 -4.15 -22.75
CA ILE A 149 27.89 -4.70 -21.47
C ILE A 149 26.52 -5.30 -21.66
N ASN A 150 26.43 -6.45 -22.29
CA ASN A 150 25.17 -7.11 -22.67
C ASN A 150 25.00 -8.51 -22.04
N THR A 151 25.84 -8.85 -21.08
CA THR A 151 25.74 -10.09 -20.30
C THR A 151 26.11 -9.82 -18.84
N VAL A 152 25.65 -10.68 -17.93
CA VAL A 152 25.98 -10.61 -16.50
C VAL A 152 27.50 -10.63 -16.28
N ALA A 153 28.25 -11.48 -17.03
CA ALA A 153 29.68 -11.57 -16.92
C ALA A 153 30.39 -10.25 -17.29
N LYS A 154 29.90 -9.52 -18.30
CA LYS A 154 30.44 -8.24 -18.71
C LYS A 154 30.05 -7.08 -17.77
N ALA A 155 28.97 -7.23 -17.03
CA ALA A 155 28.52 -6.29 -15.98
C ALA A 155 29.34 -6.47 -14.68
N ALA A 156 30.01 -7.62 -14.49
CA ALA A 156 30.79 -7.87 -13.29
C ALA A 156 31.84 -6.79 -13.06
N GLY A 157 31.95 -6.30 -11.83
CA GLY A 157 32.89 -5.25 -11.42
C GLY A 157 32.57 -3.83 -11.93
N LYS A 158 31.42 -3.62 -12.60
CA LYS A 158 30.97 -2.29 -12.99
C LYS A 158 30.22 -1.60 -11.83
N LYS A 159 30.35 -0.27 -11.78
CA LYS A 159 29.52 0.54 -10.85
C LYS A 159 28.12 0.69 -11.43
N ILE A 160 27.13 0.34 -10.63
CA ILE A 160 25.71 0.40 -11.00
C ILE A 160 25.05 1.44 -10.10
N ALA A 161 24.33 2.40 -10.70
CA ALA A 161 23.47 3.28 -9.96
C ALA A 161 22.16 2.54 -9.67
N VAL A 162 21.70 2.58 -8.44
CA VAL A 162 20.45 1.96 -7.98
C VAL A 162 19.61 2.98 -7.24
N LEU A 163 18.33 2.68 -7.10
CA LEU A 163 17.47 3.44 -6.19
C LEU A 163 17.95 3.23 -4.75
N ASP A 164 17.80 4.27 -3.93
CA ASP A 164 18.18 4.22 -2.52
C ASP A 164 17.12 3.44 -1.73
N TYR A 165 17.50 2.26 -1.25
CA TYR A 165 16.66 1.38 -0.44
C TYR A 165 17.20 1.20 0.97
#